data_4f4b1c744a06c47f642e6d2cf30f4111
#
_entry.id   4f4b1c744a06c47f642e6d2cf30f4111
#
_cell.length_a   1.000
_cell.length_b   1.000
_cell.length_c   1.000
_cell.angle_alpha   90.00
_cell.angle_beta   90.00
_cell.angle_gamma   90.00
#
_symmetry.space_group_name_H-M   'P 1'
#
loop_
_entity.id
_entity.type
_entity.pdbx_description
1 polymer ?
#
loop_
_entity_poly.entity_id
_entity_poly.type
_entity_poly.pdbx_seq_one_letter_code
_entity_poly.pdbx_strand_id
1 'polypeptide(L)'
;MLAALVVVLAVPISSTDADDGPPVFVVASSTEEPTTPVRLRFGGEERPVETRAATIGSLLIEQGIVVQPGDSVNPATSTAIKQGLVISLRLVRDAVVHEEEPILHRSEMRYDSTIPLGQKVVLQVGANGVTRRSYEVRTVNDDEIWRNLISEETVVPTNEIVLVGLNIEQPLAPPGEGQCRSTMGIWATYYTAASAGGTVTRTGTGVFKGIVATDPNVIALGSRMYIPGYGYGVAADTGGGVIGAHIDLAYGVGDVYDWGSRNVEICLLD
;
A
#
# COMPACT_ATOMS: atom_id res chain seq x y z
N MET A 1 -35.52 -27.55 22.40
CA MET A 1 -35.36 -29.02 22.52
C MET A 1 -34.02 -29.35 21.89
N LEU A 2 -32.94 -29.29 22.67
CA LEU A 2 -31.61 -29.71 22.22
C LEU A 2 -31.39 -31.15 22.69
N ALA A 3 -31.10 -32.01 21.74
CA ALA A 3 -30.78 -33.38 22.03
C ALA A 3 -29.38 -33.49 22.66
N ALA A 4 -29.29 -34.03 23.86
CA ALA A 4 -28.01 -34.33 24.51
C ALA A 4 -27.29 -35.45 23.75
N LEU A 5 -26.06 -35.19 23.31
CA LEU A 5 -25.19 -36.20 22.72
C LEU A 5 -24.63 -37.06 23.87
N VAL A 6 -25.11 -38.31 24.01
CA VAL A 6 -24.58 -39.26 24.98
C VAL A 6 -23.37 -39.96 24.34
N VAL A 7 -22.17 -39.65 24.83
CA VAL A 7 -20.96 -40.39 24.47
C VAL A 7 -20.79 -41.52 25.44
N VAL A 8 -21.01 -42.76 24.96
CA VAL A 8 -20.79 -43.99 25.73
C VAL A 8 -19.32 -44.41 25.53
N LEU A 9 -18.49 -44.22 26.57
CA LEU A 9 -17.15 -44.81 26.65
C LEU A 9 -17.27 -46.16 27.40
N ALA A 10 -17.17 -47.28 26.66
CA ALA A 10 -17.08 -48.60 27.27
C ALA A 10 -15.63 -48.90 27.65
N VAL A 11 -15.34 -49.03 28.95
CA VAL A 11 -14.06 -49.54 29.45
C VAL A 11 -14.28 -51.03 29.82
N PRO A 12 -13.52 -51.96 29.23
CA PRO A 12 -13.61 -53.37 29.63
C PRO A 12 -12.91 -53.57 30.98
N ILE A 13 -13.64 -54.08 31.98
CA ILE A 13 -13.06 -54.57 33.21
C ILE A 13 -12.78 -56.06 33.02
N SER A 14 -11.50 -56.45 33.01
CA SER A 14 -11.08 -57.84 33.06
C SER A 14 -11.33 -58.39 34.46
N SER A 15 -12.38 -59.18 34.66
CA SER A 15 -12.53 -60.07 35.81
C SER A 15 -12.25 -61.50 35.38
N THR A 16 -11.25 -62.13 36.03
CA THR A 16 -10.97 -63.54 35.94
C THR A 16 -11.81 -64.27 37.01
N ASP A 17 -13.08 -64.46 36.75
CA ASP A 17 -13.88 -65.55 37.38
C ASP A 17 -15.09 -65.78 36.51
N ALA A 18 -15.25 -67.06 36.19
CA ALA A 18 -16.31 -67.60 35.34
C ALA A 18 -17.60 -67.60 36.13
N ASP A 19 -18.50 -66.65 35.84
CA ASP A 19 -19.93 -66.82 36.13
C ASP A 19 -20.72 -66.23 34.94
N ASP A 20 -21.55 -67.04 34.32
CA ASP A 20 -22.26 -66.78 33.05
C ASP A 20 -23.46 -65.85 33.24
N GLY A 21 -23.19 -64.60 33.70
CA GLY A 21 -24.20 -63.55 33.71
C GLY A 21 -24.00 -62.54 32.57
N PRO A 22 -25.07 -61.94 32.02
CA PRO A 22 -24.92 -60.93 30.97
C PRO A 22 -24.12 -59.71 31.48
N PRO A 23 -23.27 -59.11 30.63
CA PRO A 23 -22.42 -57.99 31.05
C PRO A 23 -23.26 -56.83 31.60
N VAL A 24 -22.97 -56.41 32.83
CA VAL A 24 -23.57 -55.26 33.45
C VAL A 24 -22.84 -54.01 32.96
N PHE A 25 -23.49 -53.24 32.11
CA PHE A 25 -22.99 -51.95 31.69
C PHE A 25 -23.33 -50.89 32.76
N VAL A 26 -22.34 -50.39 33.46
CA VAL A 26 -22.51 -49.21 34.29
C VAL A 26 -22.44 -47.96 33.39
N VAL A 27 -23.60 -47.38 33.12
CA VAL A 27 -23.70 -46.10 32.46
C VAL A 27 -23.32 -45.05 33.50
N ALA A 28 -22.11 -44.51 33.39
CA ALA A 28 -21.76 -43.34 34.19
C ALA A 28 -22.57 -42.13 33.63
N SER A 29 -23.65 -41.78 34.30
CA SER A 29 -24.37 -40.53 34.06
C SER A 29 -23.43 -39.38 34.45
N SER A 30 -22.84 -38.70 33.52
CA SER A 30 -22.24 -37.40 33.76
C SER A 30 -23.40 -36.44 34.03
N THR A 31 -23.74 -36.21 35.28
CA THR A 31 -24.60 -35.10 35.68
C THR A 31 -23.82 -33.79 35.42
N GLU A 32 -24.06 -33.17 34.26
CA GLU A 32 -23.61 -31.78 34.05
C GLU A 32 -24.28 -30.95 35.13
N GLU A 33 -23.45 -30.30 35.95
CA GLU A 33 -23.98 -29.35 36.95
C GLU A 33 -24.77 -28.27 36.22
N PRO A 34 -25.95 -27.88 36.77
CA PRO A 34 -26.81 -26.90 36.11
C PRO A 34 -26.13 -25.55 36.00
N THR A 35 -26.14 -24.95 34.81
CA THR A 35 -25.70 -23.59 34.55
C THR A 35 -26.83 -22.59 34.85
N THR A 36 -26.48 -21.34 35.17
CA THR A 36 -27.43 -20.25 35.38
C THR A 36 -27.31 -19.26 34.20
N PRO A 37 -28.39 -19.03 33.41
CA PRO A 37 -28.38 -18.07 32.34
C PRO A 37 -28.42 -16.64 32.89
N VAL A 38 -27.49 -15.81 32.40
CA VAL A 38 -27.38 -14.36 32.69
C VAL A 38 -27.13 -13.60 31.38
N ARG A 39 -27.17 -12.27 31.45
CA ARG A 39 -26.86 -11.40 30.31
C ARG A 39 -25.78 -10.41 30.70
N LEU A 40 -24.74 -10.35 29.87
CA LEU A 40 -23.72 -9.29 29.93
C LEU A 40 -24.10 -8.20 28.92
N ARG A 41 -24.13 -6.94 29.40
CA ARG A 41 -24.39 -5.75 28.61
C ARG A 41 -23.15 -4.86 28.60
N PHE A 42 -22.56 -4.64 27.42
CA PHE A 42 -21.45 -3.70 27.20
C PHE A 42 -21.44 -3.24 25.74
N GLY A 43 -20.96 -2.02 25.46
CA GLY A 43 -20.94 -1.45 24.11
C GLY A 43 -22.34 -1.32 23.46
N GLY A 44 -23.40 -1.22 24.26
CA GLY A 44 -24.77 -1.19 23.74
C GLY A 44 -25.37 -2.55 23.38
N GLU A 45 -24.59 -3.63 23.42
CA GLU A 45 -25.02 -5.00 23.11
C GLU A 45 -25.30 -5.83 24.37
N GLU A 46 -26.23 -6.78 24.26
CA GLU A 46 -26.49 -7.81 25.26
C GLU A 46 -26.07 -9.19 24.74
N ARG A 47 -25.20 -9.85 25.50
CA ARG A 47 -24.78 -11.23 25.22
C ARG A 47 -25.29 -12.18 26.31
N PRO A 48 -26.05 -13.23 25.96
CA PRO A 48 -26.43 -14.27 26.90
C PRO A 48 -25.19 -15.11 27.26
N VAL A 49 -25.05 -15.47 28.52
CA VAL A 49 -23.97 -16.30 29.05
C VAL A 49 -24.56 -17.32 30.01
N GLU A 50 -24.16 -18.58 29.83
CA GLU A 50 -24.43 -19.65 30.80
C GLU A 50 -23.22 -19.79 31.73
N THR A 51 -23.45 -19.77 33.04
CA THR A 51 -22.36 -19.80 34.03
C THR A 51 -22.65 -20.70 35.21
N ARG A 52 -21.60 -21.22 35.83
CA ARG A 52 -21.60 -21.87 37.13
C ARG A 52 -21.01 -20.97 38.25
N ALA A 53 -20.61 -19.76 37.90
CA ALA A 53 -20.05 -18.82 38.84
C ALA A 53 -21.04 -18.46 39.93
N ALA A 54 -20.56 -18.37 41.15
CA ALA A 54 -21.39 -17.98 42.32
C ALA A 54 -21.66 -16.48 42.36
N THR A 55 -20.74 -15.65 41.84
CA THR A 55 -20.82 -14.20 41.88
C THR A 55 -20.51 -13.58 40.51
N ILE A 56 -20.87 -12.32 40.33
CA ILE A 56 -20.51 -11.57 39.13
C ILE A 56 -18.99 -11.54 38.92
N GLY A 57 -18.20 -11.34 39.99
CA GLY A 57 -16.76 -11.30 39.92
C GLY A 57 -16.16 -12.61 39.38
N SER A 58 -16.62 -13.76 39.87
CA SER A 58 -16.18 -15.07 39.35
C SER A 58 -16.63 -15.34 37.92
N LEU A 59 -17.81 -14.85 37.53
CA LEU A 59 -18.27 -14.91 36.14
C LEU A 59 -17.37 -14.08 35.20
N LEU A 60 -17.00 -12.87 35.59
CA LEU A 60 -16.13 -12.02 34.76
C LEU A 60 -14.77 -12.66 34.57
N ILE A 61 -14.20 -13.30 35.60
CA ILE A 61 -12.96 -14.08 35.49
C ILE A 61 -13.14 -15.27 34.53
N GLU A 62 -14.25 -16.02 34.65
CA GLU A 62 -14.60 -17.14 33.76
C GLU A 62 -14.67 -16.68 32.27
N GLN A 63 -15.14 -15.46 32.04
CA GLN A 63 -15.23 -14.85 30.69
C GLN A 63 -13.93 -14.16 30.25
N GLY A 64 -12.85 -14.21 31.06
CA GLY A 64 -11.59 -13.51 30.74
C GLY A 64 -11.64 -11.99 30.86
N ILE A 65 -12.67 -11.46 31.52
CA ILE A 65 -12.84 -10.01 31.69
C ILE A 65 -12.15 -9.57 33.00
N VAL A 66 -11.05 -8.81 32.83
CA VAL A 66 -10.32 -8.23 33.97
C VAL A 66 -10.87 -6.84 34.25
N VAL A 67 -11.42 -6.65 35.48
CA VAL A 67 -11.91 -5.37 35.96
C VAL A 67 -10.74 -4.56 36.52
N GLN A 68 -10.55 -3.33 36.02
CA GLN A 68 -9.46 -2.41 36.35
C GLN A 68 -10.00 -1.17 37.12
N PRO A 69 -9.13 -0.41 37.77
CA PRO A 69 -9.51 0.91 38.30
C PRO A 69 -10.06 1.80 37.17
N GLY A 70 -11.24 2.38 37.40
CA GLY A 70 -11.95 3.16 36.37
C GLY A 70 -13.07 2.41 35.65
N ASP A 71 -13.10 1.08 35.73
CA ASP A 71 -14.23 0.28 35.24
C ASP A 71 -15.44 0.39 36.20
N SER A 72 -16.61 0.17 35.61
CA SER A 72 -17.83 0.01 36.44
C SER A 72 -18.57 -1.27 36.06
N VAL A 73 -19.03 -1.97 37.11
CA VAL A 73 -19.80 -3.20 36.99
C VAL A 73 -21.08 -3.03 37.80
N ASN A 74 -22.23 -3.19 37.19
CA ASN A 74 -23.52 -3.04 37.86
C ASN A 74 -24.43 -4.23 37.54
N PRO A 75 -24.90 -4.98 38.53
CA PRO A 75 -24.61 -4.86 39.96
C PRO A 75 -23.16 -5.13 40.36
N ALA A 76 -22.80 -4.87 41.60
CA ALA A 76 -21.43 -5.03 42.10
C ALA A 76 -20.89 -6.46 41.92
N THR A 77 -19.58 -6.61 41.78
CA THR A 77 -18.91 -7.91 41.54
C THR A 77 -19.14 -8.96 42.60
N SER A 78 -19.46 -8.52 43.86
CA SER A 78 -19.83 -9.41 44.97
C SER A 78 -21.25 -9.92 44.91
N THR A 79 -22.09 -9.46 43.96
CA THR A 79 -23.48 -9.87 43.83
C THR A 79 -23.57 -11.31 43.39
N ALA A 80 -24.43 -12.09 44.08
CA ALA A 80 -24.68 -13.50 43.71
C ALA A 80 -25.39 -13.61 42.35
N ILE A 81 -24.99 -14.59 41.55
CA ILE A 81 -25.61 -14.90 40.28
C ILE A 81 -27.03 -15.43 40.49
N LYS A 82 -27.96 -14.93 39.70
CA LYS A 82 -29.37 -15.37 39.64
C LYS A 82 -29.80 -15.47 38.20
N GLN A 83 -30.71 -16.38 37.90
CA GLN A 83 -31.30 -16.54 36.57
C GLN A 83 -31.88 -15.22 36.06
N GLY A 84 -31.52 -14.89 34.80
CA GLY A 84 -31.98 -13.68 34.12
C GLY A 84 -31.32 -12.38 34.58
N LEU A 85 -30.29 -12.45 35.46
CA LEU A 85 -29.56 -11.27 35.89
C LEU A 85 -28.92 -10.56 34.69
N VAL A 86 -29.11 -9.25 34.59
CA VAL A 86 -28.44 -8.39 33.61
C VAL A 86 -27.26 -7.69 34.29
N ILE A 87 -26.06 -7.85 33.73
CA ILE A 87 -24.83 -7.30 34.26
C ILE A 87 -24.32 -6.27 33.27
N SER A 88 -24.34 -5.00 33.64
CA SER A 88 -23.86 -3.90 32.81
C SER A 88 -22.39 -3.61 33.11
N LEU A 89 -21.57 -3.58 32.05
CA LEU A 89 -20.13 -3.32 32.12
C LEU A 89 -19.80 -2.01 31.41
N ARG A 90 -18.92 -1.23 32.00
CA ARG A 90 -18.25 -0.09 31.38
C ARG A 90 -16.76 -0.28 31.64
N LEU A 91 -16.06 -0.74 30.62
CA LEU A 91 -14.63 -1.06 30.67
C LEU A 91 -13.84 0.08 30.04
N VAL A 92 -12.92 0.67 30.79
CA VAL A 92 -12.07 1.78 30.35
C VAL A 92 -10.67 1.24 30.10
N ARG A 93 -10.14 1.50 28.91
CA ARG A 93 -8.77 1.08 28.56
C ARG A 93 -8.00 2.26 28.01
N ASP A 94 -6.77 2.42 28.48
CA ASP A 94 -5.79 3.33 27.95
C ASP A 94 -4.72 2.50 27.22
N ALA A 95 -4.35 2.90 26.00
CA ALA A 95 -3.36 2.24 25.20
C ALA A 95 -2.54 3.26 24.39
N VAL A 96 -1.34 2.88 23.97
CA VAL A 96 -0.58 3.62 22.97
C VAL A 96 -0.74 2.90 21.64
N VAL A 97 -1.22 3.63 20.63
CA VAL A 97 -1.39 3.15 19.27
C VAL A 97 -0.36 3.81 18.39
N HIS A 98 0.29 3.02 17.54
CA HIS A 98 1.27 3.49 16.56
C HIS A 98 0.69 3.40 15.15
N GLU A 99 0.79 4.50 14.41
CA GLU A 99 0.38 4.58 13.02
C GLU A 99 1.58 4.93 12.14
N GLU A 100 1.70 4.30 10.99
CA GLU A 100 2.72 4.60 10.00
C GLU A 100 2.06 4.98 8.67
N GLU A 101 2.47 6.13 8.13
CA GLU A 101 2.03 6.64 6.84
C GLU A 101 3.23 6.74 5.90
N PRO A 102 3.28 5.98 4.79
CA PRO A 102 4.40 6.02 3.86
C PRO A 102 4.41 7.33 3.07
N ILE A 103 5.60 7.91 2.91
CA ILE A 103 5.86 9.05 2.02
C ILE A 103 6.59 8.52 0.80
N LEU A 104 5.91 8.52 -0.35
CA LEU A 104 6.51 8.00 -1.58
C LEU A 104 7.64 8.91 -2.07
N HIS A 105 8.76 8.30 -2.48
CA HIS A 105 9.82 9.01 -3.18
C HIS A 105 9.40 9.38 -4.61
N ARG A 106 10.07 10.35 -5.20
CA ARG A 106 9.90 10.74 -6.60
C ARG A 106 11.06 10.20 -7.42
N SER A 107 10.83 9.94 -8.72
CA SER A 107 11.89 9.66 -9.67
C SER A 107 12.18 10.93 -10.46
N GLU A 108 13.45 11.34 -10.51
CA GLU A 108 13.95 12.49 -11.24
C GLU A 108 14.84 11.99 -12.39
N MET A 109 14.53 12.36 -13.61
CA MET A 109 15.38 12.08 -14.76
C MET A 109 16.33 13.23 -15.00
N ARG A 110 17.61 12.92 -15.16
CA ARG A 110 18.65 13.84 -15.59
C ARG A 110 19.29 13.30 -16.86
N TYR A 111 19.72 14.20 -17.74
CA TYR A 111 20.24 13.82 -19.03
C TYR A 111 21.76 13.98 -19.07
N ASP A 112 22.46 13.01 -19.70
CA ASP A 112 23.92 12.97 -19.73
C ASP A 112 24.40 12.67 -21.16
N SER A 113 25.18 13.59 -21.74
CA SER A 113 25.71 13.47 -23.10
C SER A 113 26.90 12.51 -23.21
N THR A 114 27.39 11.95 -22.13
CA THR A 114 28.47 10.97 -22.14
C THR A 114 27.94 9.53 -22.18
N ILE A 115 26.69 9.33 -21.79
CA ILE A 115 26.02 8.03 -21.79
C ILE A 115 25.36 7.80 -23.17
N PRO A 116 25.48 6.60 -23.76
CA PRO A 116 24.85 6.28 -25.04
C PRO A 116 23.34 6.59 -25.06
N LEU A 117 22.86 7.08 -26.21
CA LEU A 117 21.46 7.51 -26.37
C LEU A 117 20.47 6.47 -25.86
N GLY A 118 19.59 6.90 -24.97
CA GLY A 118 18.53 6.11 -24.39
C GLY A 118 18.96 5.08 -23.34
N GLN A 119 20.27 4.92 -23.08
CA GLN A 119 20.72 4.12 -21.95
C GLN A 119 20.34 4.84 -20.65
N LYS A 120 19.81 4.07 -19.69
CA LYS A 120 19.45 4.57 -18.36
C LYS A 120 20.42 4.04 -17.31
N VAL A 121 20.92 4.94 -16.46
CA VAL A 121 21.79 4.58 -15.34
C VAL A 121 21.18 5.16 -14.07
N VAL A 122 20.91 4.31 -13.10
CA VAL A 122 20.43 4.78 -11.77
C VAL A 122 21.62 5.36 -11.03
N LEU A 123 21.62 6.69 -10.87
CA LEU A 123 22.65 7.41 -10.12
C LEU A 123 22.38 7.33 -8.61
N GLN A 124 21.11 7.39 -8.23
CA GLN A 124 20.66 7.31 -6.84
C GLN A 124 19.39 6.46 -6.77
N VAL A 125 19.42 5.43 -5.93
CA VAL A 125 18.26 4.60 -5.67
C VAL A 125 17.27 5.37 -4.78
N GLY A 126 16.00 5.38 -5.16
CA GLY A 126 14.93 5.96 -4.36
C GLY A 126 14.61 5.11 -3.13
N ALA A 127 14.24 5.78 -2.05
CA ALA A 127 13.72 5.14 -0.86
C ALA A 127 12.53 5.93 -0.32
N ASN A 128 11.45 5.23 0.00
CA ASN A 128 10.29 5.87 0.61
C ASN A 128 10.62 6.35 2.03
N GLY A 129 10.05 7.48 2.38
CA GLY A 129 9.99 7.96 3.75
C GLY A 129 8.81 7.36 4.49
N VAL A 130 8.67 7.72 5.75
CA VAL A 130 7.56 7.31 6.60
C VAL A 130 7.31 8.37 7.67
N THR A 131 6.05 8.71 7.89
CA THR A 131 5.62 9.44 9.09
C THR A 131 5.11 8.42 10.10
N ARG A 132 5.71 8.41 11.30
CA ARG A 132 5.29 7.60 12.45
C ARG A 132 4.62 8.49 13.46
N ARG A 133 3.38 8.14 13.82
CA ARG A 133 2.63 8.83 14.87
C ARG A 133 2.32 7.86 15.99
N SER A 134 2.51 8.33 17.22
CA SER A 134 2.09 7.60 18.40
C SER A 134 0.99 8.38 19.10
N TYR A 135 -0.08 7.70 19.42
CA TYR A 135 -1.24 8.28 20.09
C TYR A 135 -1.49 7.57 21.41
N GLU A 136 -1.78 8.35 22.44
CA GLU A 136 -2.46 7.84 23.61
C GLU A 136 -3.96 7.80 23.34
N VAL A 137 -4.56 6.62 23.48
CA VAL A 137 -5.97 6.38 23.13
C VAL A 137 -6.69 5.84 24.34
N ARG A 138 -7.87 6.38 24.62
CA ARG A 138 -8.78 5.84 25.62
C ARG A 138 -10.01 5.27 24.96
N THR A 139 -10.33 4.02 25.28
CA THR A 139 -11.55 3.36 24.86
C THR A 139 -12.50 3.12 26.02
N VAL A 140 -13.79 3.06 25.72
CA VAL A 140 -14.83 2.57 26.62
C VAL A 140 -15.59 1.47 25.91
N ASN A 141 -15.52 0.24 26.41
CA ASN A 141 -16.11 -0.95 25.78
C ASN A 141 -15.69 -1.08 24.31
N ASP A 142 -14.40 -0.90 24.03
CA ASP A 142 -13.75 -0.92 22.72
C ASP A 142 -14.04 0.29 21.81
N ASP A 143 -14.99 1.16 22.14
CA ASP A 143 -15.22 2.42 21.44
C ASP A 143 -14.16 3.44 21.83
N GLU A 144 -13.43 3.99 20.84
CA GLU A 144 -12.50 5.08 21.08
C GLU A 144 -13.25 6.37 21.43
N ILE A 145 -13.00 6.89 22.64
CA ILE A 145 -13.66 8.12 23.14
C ILE A 145 -12.72 9.32 23.20
N TRP A 146 -11.41 9.07 23.11
CA TRP A 146 -10.40 10.12 23.18
C TRP A 146 -9.09 9.63 22.59
N ARG A 147 -8.42 10.55 21.87
CA ARG A 147 -7.12 10.33 21.24
C ARG A 147 -6.26 11.58 21.38
N ASN A 148 -5.01 11.41 21.75
CA ASN A 148 -4.04 12.49 21.84
C ASN A 148 -2.72 12.09 21.17
N LEU A 149 -2.21 12.94 20.29
CA LEU A 149 -0.90 12.73 19.66
C LEU A 149 0.20 12.98 20.69
N ILE A 150 1.03 11.98 20.96
CA ILE A 150 2.13 12.06 21.92
C ILE A 150 3.50 12.18 21.23
N SER A 151 3.64 11.67 20.00
CA SER A 151 4.84 11.88 19.21
C SER A 151 4.56 11.77 17.72
N GLU A 152 5.30 12.56 16.94
CA GLU A 152 5.37 12.44 15.48
C GLU A 152 6.83 12.48 15.05
N GLU A 153 7.24 11.50 14.25
CA GLU A 153 8.56 11.40 13.66
C GLU A 153 8.43 11.23 12.16
N THR A 154 9.17 12.00 11.38
CA THR A 154 9.18 11.89 9.92
C THR A 154 10.55 11.52 9.41
N VAL A 155 10.65 10.40 8.72
CA VAL A 155 11.78 10.03 7.89
C VAL A 155 11.47 10.49 6.47
N VAL A 156 12.23 11.47 5.97
CA VAL A 156 12.02 12.02 4.63
C VAL A 156 12.40 11.00 3.55
N PRO A 157 11.68 10.95 2.41
CA PRO A 157 12.03 10.06 1.31
C PRO A 157 13.32 10.51 0.63
N THR A 158 14.07 9.56 0.09
CA THR A 158 15.19 9.81 -0.81
C THR A 158 14.69 9.62 -2.24
N ASN A 159 14.75 10.68 -3.06
CA ASN A 159 14.32 10.57 -4.45
C ASN A 159 15.26 9.69 -5.27
N GLU A 160 14.69 8.94 -6.23
CA GLU A 160 15.47 8.27 -7.26
C GLU A 160 16.02 9.29 -8.26
N ILE A 161 17.26 9.11 -8.72
CA ILE A 161 17.84 9.89 -9.82
C ILE A 161 18.30 8.92 -10.90
N VAL A 162 17.71 9.05 -12.09
CA VAL A 162 18.04 8.23 -13.27
C VAL A 162 18.70 9.12 -14.31
N LEU A 163 19.94 8.79 -14.71
CA LEU A 163 20.59 9.40 -15.85
C LEU A 163 20.07 8.75 -17.13
N VAL A 164 19.71 9.57 -18.12
CA VAL A 164 19.28 9.15 -19.44
C VAL A 164 20.33 9.62 -20.45
N GLY A 165 20.93 8.69 -21.18
CA GLY A 165 21.98 8.96 -22.13
C GLY A 165 21.50 9.72 -23.36
N LEU A 166 22.29 10.69 -23.80
CA LEU A 166 22.07 11.50 -24.98
C LEU A 166 23.24 11.42 -25.99
N ASN A 167 24.25 10.57 -25.76
CA ASN A 167 25.40 10.47 -26.65
C ASN A 167 25.01 9.77 -27.97
N ILE A 168 25.14 10.48 -29.08
CA ILE A 168 24.87 10.01 -30.43
C ILE A 168 26.21 9.95 -31.21
N GLU A 169 27.17 9.19 -30.74
CA GLU A 169 28.49 9.12 -31.35
C GLU A 169 28.52 8.40 -32.72
N GLN A 170 27.42 7.71 -33.11
CA GLN A 170 27.36 7.05 -34.42
C GLN A 170 25.98 7.24 -35.08
N PRO A 171 25.91 7.39 -36.43
CA PRO A 171 24.63 7.34 -37.13
C PRO A 171 24.05 5.92 -36.97
N LEU A 172 23.12 5.78 -36.09
CA LEU A 172 22.39 4.53 -35.89
C LEU A 172 21.49 4.27 -37.11
N ALA A 173 21.52 3.04 -37.62
CA ALA A 173 20.59 2.64 -38.67
C ALA A 173 19.13 2.85 -38.22
N PRO A 174 18.21 3.13 -39.16
CA PRO A 174 16.78 3.16 -38.84
C PRO A 174 16.34 1.91 -38.07
N PRO A 175 15.32 2.03 -37.18
CA PRO A 175 14.81 0.86 -36.48
C PRO A 175 14.30 -0.18 -37.49
N GLY A 176 14.59 -1.46 -37.24
CA GLY A 176 14.06 -2.57 -38.01
C GLY A 176 12.55 -2.78 -37.80
N GLU A 177 11.97 -3.64 -38.63
CA GLU A 177 10.56 -4.05 -38.48
C GLU A 177 10.29 -4.55 -37.04
N GLY A 178 9.20 -4.06 -36.42
CA GLY A 178 8.78 -4.46 -35.08
C GLY A 178 9.53 -3.79 -33.92
N GLN A 179 10.50 -2.91 -34.19
CA GLN A 179 11.20 -2.17 -33.13
C GLN A 179 10.46 -0.90 -32.69
N CYS A 180 9.48 -0.43 -33.44
CA CYS A 180 8.62 0.67 -33.01
C CYS A 180 7.53 0.14 -32.08
N ARG A 181 7.41 0.71 -30.88
CA ARG A 181 6.25 0.51 -30.03
C ARG A 181 4.97 1.01 -30.69
N SER A 182 5.07 2.14 -31.36
CA SER A 182 3.98 2.74 -32.15
C SER A 182 4.57 3.73 -33.15
N THR A 183 3.82 4.02 -34.21
CA THR A 183 4.12 5.10 -35.14
C THR A 183 3.09 6.22 -35.02
N MET A 184 3.51 7.45 -35.34
CA MET A 184 2.66 8.63 -35.21
C MET A 184 3.02 9.64 -36.33
N GLY A 185 2.01 10.09 -37.06
CA GLY A 185 2.14 11.24 -37.97
C GLY A 185 2.18 12.53 -37.15
N ILE A 186 3.21 13.36 -37.34
CA ILE A 186 3.45 14.55 -36.53
C ILE A 186 4.01 15.68 -37.37
N TRP A 187 3.66 16.93 -37.02
CA TRP A 187 4.29 18.11 -37.60
C TRP A 187 5.63 18.34 -36.91
N ALA A 188 6.70 18.43 -37.67
CA ALA A 188 8.06 18.61 -37.16
C ALA A 188 8.68 19.90 -37.69
N THR A 189 9.11 20.74 -36.77
CA THR A 189 9.89 21.96 -36.99
C THR A 189 11.31 21.78 -36.44
N TYR A 190 12.14 22.82 -36.46
CA TYR A 190 13.45 22.75 -35.83
C TYR A 190 13.74 24.04 -35.04
N TYR A 191 14.61 23.91 -34.07
CA TYR A 191 15.10 25.04 -33.27
C TYR A 191 16.58 24.91 -32.93
N THR A 192 17.16 26.03 -32.52
CA THR A 192 18.53 26.13 -32.02
C THR A 192 18.53 26.87 -30.70
N ALA A 193 19.65 26.84 -29.97
CA ALA A 193 19.82 27.63 -28.76
C ALA A 193 19.56 29.12 -29.00
N ALA A 194 19.92 29.64 -30.18
CA ALA A 194 19.69 31.05 -30.55
C ALA A 194 18.21 31.36 -30.79
N SER A 195 17.46 30.46 -31.46
CA SER A 195 16.02 30.66 -31.72
C SER A 195 15.15 30.42 -30.48
N ALA A 196 15.60 29.52 -29.59
CA ALA A 196 14.91 29.24 -28.31
C ALA A 196 15.14 30.31 -27.24
N GLY A 197 16.08 31.23 -27.43
CA GLY A 197 16.42 32.26 -26.43
C GLY A 197 17.16 31.70 -25.20
N GLY A 198 17.71 30.46 -25.29
CA GLY A 198 18.46 29.83 -24.22
C GLY A 198 19.26 28.62 -24.69
N THR A 199 20.27 28.26 -23.92
CA THR A 199 21.18 27.16 -24.20
C THR A 199 20.81 25.88 -23.45
N VAL A 200 19.79 25.96 -22.58
CA VAL A 200 19.37 24.89 -21.68
C VAL A 200 17.90 24.55 -21.93
N THR A 201 17.61 23.28 -22.10
CA THR A 201 16.27 22.73 -22.33
C THR A 201 15.45 22.65 -21.03
N ARG A 202 14.18 22.28 -21.14
CA ARG A 202 13.27 22.07 -19.98
C ARG A 202 13.82 21.05 -18.98
N THR A 203 14.58 20.07 -19.43
CA THR A 203 15.16 19.01 -18.57
C THR A 203 16.54 19.35 -18.04
N GLY A 204 17.06 20.55 -18.32
CA GLY A 204 18.35 21.02 -17.80
C GLY A 204 19.55 20.60 -18.64
N THR A 205 19.36 20.00 -19.80
CA THR A 205 20.44 19.65 -20.73
C THR A 205 20.69 20.75 -21.74
N GLY A 206 21.82 20.71 -22.48
CA GLY A 206 22.12 21.63 -23.57
C GLY A 206 21.25 21.39 -24.81
N VAL A 207 21.13 22.40 -25.68
CA VAL A 207 20.47 22.28 -26.98
C VAL A 207 21.46 21.74 -28.01
N PHE A 208 21.22 20.51 -28.48
CA PHE A 208 22.04 19.85 -29.52
C PHE A 208 21.20 18.79 -30.28
N LYS A 209 21.72 18.30 -31.42
CA LYS A 209 21.03 17.31 -32.22
C LYS A 209 20.75 16.02 -31.44
N GLY A 210 19.49 15.52 -31.49
CA GLY A 210 19.00 14.41 -30.70
C GLY A 210 18.07 14.82 -29.55
N ILE A 211 18.04 16.10 -29.20
CA ILE A 211 17.00 16.65 -28.34
C ILE A 211 15.76 16.95 -29.17
N VAL A 212 14.59 16.63 -28.63
CA VAL A 212 13.30 16.92 -29.25
C VAL A 212 12.41 17.61 -28.22
N ALA A 213 11.89 18.79 -28.59
CA ALA A 213 10.84 19.41 -27.80
C ALA A 213 9.49 18.76 -28.18
N THR A 214 8.68 18.48 -27.18
CA THR A 214 7.39 17.79 -27.33
C THR A 214 6.32 18.42 -26.45
N ASP A 215 5.05 18.15 -26.74
CA ASP A 215 3.97 18.30 -25.78
C ASP A 215 3.95 17.06 -24.87
N PRO A 216 4.22 17.18 -23.55
CA PRO A 216 4.26 16.05 -22.63
C PRO A 216 2.94 15.29 -22.50
N ASN A 217 1.81 15.90 -22.90
CA ASN A 217 0.51 15.25 -22.91
C ASN A 217 0.36 14.29 -24.12
N VAL A 218 1.20 14.42 -25.15
CA VAL A 218 1.18 13.61 -26.36
C VAL A 218 2.40 12.66 -26.39
N ILE A 219 3.60 13.20 -26.16
CA ILE A 219 4.84 12.43 -26.07
C ILE A 219 5.53 12.82 -24.75
N ALA A 220 5.52 11.91 -23.80
CA ALA A 220 6.10 12.14 -22.49
C ALA A 220 7.60 12.44 -22.55
N LEU A 221 8.09 13.32 -21.67
CA LEU A 221 9.53 13.56 -21.52
C LEU A 221 10.26 12.24 -21.19
N GLY A 222 11.40 12.02 -21.81
CA GLY A 222 12.18 10.79 -21.74
C GLY A 222 11.84 9.76 -22.83
N SER A 223 10.74 9.93 -23.59
CA SER A 223 10.42 9.04 -24.70
C SER A 223 11.49 9.09 -25.79
N ARG A 224 11.89 7.90 -26.26
CA ARG A 224 12.82 7.77 -27.38
C ARG A 224 12.05 7.61 -28.70
N MET A 225 12.58 8.21 -29.74
CA MET A 225 11.95 8.14 -31.06
C MET A 225 12.98 8.13 -32.17
N TYR A 226 12.58 7.60 -33.31
CA TYR A 226 13.29 7.76 -34.57
C TYR A 226 12.46 8.62 -35.51
N ILE A 227 13.12 9.62 -36.11
CA ILE A 227 12.50 10.62 -36.98
C ILE A 227 13.19 10.50 -38.34
N PRO A 228 12.51 10.01 -39.41
CA PRO A 228 13.10 9.87 -40.69
C PRO A 228 13.67 11.17 -41.24
N GLY A 229 14.95 11.16 -41.61
CA GLY A 229 15.70 12.33 -42.09
C GLY A 229 16.36 13.19 -41.01
N TYR A 230 16.03 12.97 -39.73
CA TYR A 230 16.72 13.60 -38.58
C TYR A 230 17.55 12.58 -37.80
N GLY A 231 17.01 11.39 -37.58
CA GLY A 231 17.63 10.33 -36.81
C GLY A 231 16.94 10.05 -35.48
N TYR A 232 17.69 9.48 -34.55
CA TYR A 232 17.20 9.23 -33.18
C TYR A 232 17.12 10.49 -32.36
N GLY A 233 16.10 10.57 -31.49
CA GLY A 233 15.91 11.67 -30.57
C GLY A 233 15.26 11.23 -29.27
N VAL A 234 15.39 12.08 -28.25
CA VAL A 234 14.75 11.95 -26.95
C VAL A 234 13.92 13.20 -26.68
N ALA A 235 12.68 13.01 -26.22
CA ALA A 235 11.84 14.08 -25.72
C ALA A 235 12.46 14.66 -24.46
N ALA A 236 13.22 15.73 -24.57
CA ALA A 236 13.96 16.35 -23.45
C ALA A 236 13.73 17.84 -23.33
N ASP A 237 12.81 18.38 -24.13
CA ASP A 237 12.45 19.81 -24.08
C ASP A 237 10.95 20.00 -24.25
N THR A 238 10.50 21.22 -23.98
CA THR A 238 9.13 21.69 -24.22
C THR A 238 9.19 23.11 -24.77
N GLY A 239 8.26 23.44 -25.66
CA GLY A 239 8.15 24.81 -26.19
C GLY A 239 6.73 25.35 -26.08
N GLY A 240 6.56 26.66 -25.84
CA GLY A 240 5.24 27.28 -25.76
C GLY A 240 4.41 27.15 -27.07
N GLY A 241 5.07 26.94 -28.20
CA GLY A 241 4.43 26.68 -29.50
C GLY A 241 4.38 25.20 -29.89
N VAL A 242 4.95 24.29 -29.07
CA VAL A 242 4.96 22.84 -29.32
C VAL A 242 3.79 22.21 -28.61
N ILE A 243 2.64 22.18 -29.26
CA ILE A 243 1.36 21.75 -28.67
C ILE A 243 0.74 20.66 -29.56
N GLY A 244 0.21 19.60 -28.92
CA GLY A 244 -0.43 18.50 -29.62
C GLY A 244 0.53 17.65 -30.43
N ALA A 245 0.12 17.23 -31.66
CA ALA A 245 0.95 16.46 -32.57
C ALA A 245 2.00 17.32 -33.29
N HIS A 246 2.83 18.03 -32.52
CA HIS A 246 3.92 18.88 -32.98
C HIS A 246 5.17 18.55 -32.17
N ILE A 247 6.30 18.48 -32.88
CA ILE A 247 7.65 18.35 -32.29
C ILE A 247 8.57 19.40 -32.86
N ASP A 248 9.58 19.80 -32.08
CA ASP A 248 10.61 20.72 -32.52
C ASP A 248 12.00 20.10 -32.30
N LEU A 249 12.76 20.00 -33.39
CA LEU A 249 14.00 19.25 -33.47
C LEU A 249 15.18 20.15 -33.15
N ALA A 250 15.95 19.83 -32.12
CA ALA A 250 17.10 20.63 -31.73
C ALA A 250 18.28 20.44 -32.69
N TYR A 251 18.94 21.54 -32.99
CA TYR A 251 20.24 21.58 -33.65
C TYR A 251 21.25 22.35 -32.79
N GLY A 252 22.43 21.79 -32.62
CA GLY A 252 23.53 22.39 -31.91
C GLY A 252 24.38 23.34 -32.76
N VAL A 253 25.38 23.94 -32.11
CA VAL A 253 26.37 24.77 -32.80
C VAL A 253 27.23 23.91 -33.72
N GLY A 254 27.22 24.22 -35.01
CA GLY A 254 27.99 23.48 -36.04
C GLY A 254 27.22 22.36 -36.71
N ASP A 255 26.01 22.07 -36.32
CA ASP A 255 25.16 21.14 -37.05
C ASP A 255 24.72 21.72 -38.39
N VAL A 256 24.56 20.83 -39.35
CA VAL A 256 23.99 21.21 -40.68
C VAL A 256 22.47 21.19 -40.54
N TYR A 257 21.86 22.36 -40.79
CA TYR A 257 20.40 22.51 -40.79
C TYR A 257 19.82 22.06 -42.13
N ASP A 258 19.47 20.80 -42.21
CA ASP A 258 18.87 20.18 -43.40
C ASP A 258 17.36 19.90 -43.25
N TRP A 259 16.78 20.43 -42.18
CA TRP A 259 15.36 20.24 -41.86
C TRP A 259 14.53 21.47 -42.18
N GLY A 260 13.52 21.28 -43.03
CA GLY A 260 12.41 22.23 -43.14
C GLY A 260 11.18 21.73 -42.36
N SER A 261 10.25 22.66 -42.08
CA SER A 261 8.99 22.27 -41.42
C SER A 261 8.16 21.34 -42.27
N ARG A 262 7.79 20.13 -41.79
CA ARG A 262 7.07 19.13 -42.53
C ARG A 262 6.35 18.12 -41.65
N ASN A 263 5.34 17.46 -42.22
CA ASN A 263 4.77 16.25 -41.63
C ASN A 263 5.72 15.07 -41.79
N VAL A 264 5.90 14.29 -40.76
CA VAL A 264 6.71 13.08 -40.76
C VAL A 264 6.05 12.01 -39.91
N GLU A 265 6.17 10.75 -40.29
CA GLU A 265 5.77 9.64 -39.43
C GLU A 265 6.98 9.23 -38.59
N ILE A 266 6.85 9.42 -37.28
CA ILE A 266 7.89 9.04 -36.33
C ILE A 266 7.63 7.64 -35.74
N CYS A 267 8.71 6.96 -35.36
CA CYS A 267 8.67 5.70 -34.64
C CYS A 267 8.96 5.97 -33.15
N LEU A 268 8.02 5.72 -32.27
CA LEU A 268 8.23 5.71 -30.82
C LEU A 268 8.81 4.35 -30.41
N LEU A 269 9.88 4.35 -29.65
CA LEU A 269 10.66 3.16 -29.31
C LEU A 269 10.29 2.54 -27.96
N ASP A 270 9.84 3.37 -27.00
CA ASP A 270 9.49 2.97 -25.62
C ASP A 270 8.65 4.03 -24.89
#